data_d3a35895dec35b54a3c5bbc3a2ef4b83
#
_entry.id   d3a35895dec35b54a3c5bbc3a2ef4b83
#
_cell.length_a   1.000
_cell.length_b   1.000
_cell.length_c   1.000
_cell.angle_alpha   90.00
_cell.angle_beta   90.00
_cell.angle_gamma   90.00
#
_symmetry.space_group_name_H-M   'P 1'
#
loop_
_entity.id
_entity.type
_entity.pdbx_description
1 polymer ?
#
loop_
_entity_poly.entity_id
_entity_poly.type
_entity_poly.pdbx_seq_one_letter_code
_entity_poly.pdbx_strand_id
1 'polypeptide(L)'
;MNQVATIDTANYEAMAKVMGMVGEQNSDKAKSTLARLRINHSAIMGTAEIKGKSMNLEVVGGGTYRLEVPDTDETYYASSISIRPYMQRFMYKRFVKGRGTIKNMFVKTVMADSLNVDLKDNTGGLNCGKPAGYIEDFKALPEDMQNLIRQIKRVRVIFGTVNLTNPTNANGDALNREMNEIPFIWEVDQREAFKHVGEPFQALLKQRRLPVQYRIGCETDERKLPNGNTYYVPNVNLDTTEVLPIGEDIQDTFRSFVDWVTNYNEYITSEWEDKHVNNLSSEDASLVEEFITVDTSVEN
;
A
#
# COMPACT_ATOMS: atom_id res chain seq x y z
N MET A 1 17.13 46.63 11.57
CA MET A 1 16.53 45.64 10.65
C MET A 1 16.47 44.33 11.37
N ASN A 2 15.26 43.91 11.79
CA ASN A 2 15.06 42.62 12.45
C ASN A 2 15.10 41.52 11.39
N GLN A 3 16.09 40.64 11.48
CA GLN A 3 16.10 39.39 10.72
C GLN A 3 14.98 38.51 11.21
N VAL A 4 13.98 38.31 10.37
CA VAL A 4 12.96 37.27 10.58
C VAL A 4 13.68 35.93 10.34
N ALA A 5 13.89 35.16 11.42
CA ALA A 5 14.43 33.80 11.30
C ALA A 5 13.43 32.96 10.52
N THR A 6 13.86 32.46 9.36
CA THR A 6 13.09 31.46 8.61
C THR A 6 13.13 30.14 9.39
N ILE A 7 12.03 29.77 9.97
CA ILE A 7 11.86 28.48 10.64
C ILE A 7 11.66 27.43 9.53
N ASP A 8 12.47 26.38 9.53
CA ASP A 8 12.32 25.23 8.67
C ASP A 8 10.94 24.60 8.86
N THR A 9 10.23 24.29 7.76
CA THR A 9 8.83 23.83 7.77
C THR A 9 8.64 22.58 8.63
N ALA A 10 9.59 21.64 8.63
CA ALA A 10 9.53 20.44 9.45
C ALA A 10 9.64 20.76 10.96
N ASN A 11 10.47 21.71 11.34
CA ASN A 11 10.57 22.21 12.72
C ASN A 11 9.34 23.01 13.13
N TYR A 12 8.72 23.74 12.21
CA TYR A 12 7.50 24.50 12.48
C TYR A 12 6.32 23.58 12.83
N GLU A 13 6.11 22.51 12.07
CA GLU A 13 5.03 21.55 12.33
C GLU A 13 5.21 20.83 13.67
N ALA A 14 6.44 20.40 13.97
CA ALA A 14 6.75 19.78 15.27
C ALA A 14 6.53 20.75 16.44
N MET A 15 6.97 22.00 16.31
CA MET A 15 6.77 23.03 17.32
C MET A 15 5.29 23.43 17.45
N ALA A 16 4.56 23.57 16.35
CA ALA A 16 3.13 23.90 16.33
C ALA A 16 2.31 22.82 17.05
N LYS A 17 2.68 21.55 16.87
CA LYS A 17 2.06 20.41 17.56
C LYS A 17 2.32 20.46 19.08
N VAL A 18 3.56 20.70 19.49
CA VAL A 18 3.93 20.83 20.91
C VAL A 18 3.27 22.05 21.56
N MET A 19 3.08 23.14 20.81
CA MET A 19 2.43 24.37 21.30
C MET A 19 0.90 24.33 21.26
N GLY A 20 0.29 23.21 20.83
CA GLY A 20 -1.16 23.08 20.70
C GLY A 20 -1.79 24.00 19.64
N MET A 21 -0.99 24.52 18.72
CA MET A 21 -1.46 25.40 17.64
C MET A 21 -2.04 24.64 16.44
N VAL A 22 -1.88 23.32 16.42
CA VAL A 22 -2.60 22.42 15.49
C VAL A 22 -3.97 22.24 16.11
N GLY A 23 -4.90 23.15 15.77
CA GLY A 23 -6.31 22.98 16.12
C GLY A 23 -6.81 21.66 15.61
N GLU A 24 -7.92 21.16 16.18
CA GLU A 24 -8.68 20.03 15.66
C GLU A 24 -9.01 20.27 14.17
N GLN A 25 -8.02 20.04 13.31
CA GLN A 25 -8.30 19.89 11.91
C GLN A 25 -9.11 18.61 11.84
N ASN A 26 -10.37 18.75 11.40
CA ASN A 26 -11.19 17.67 10.92
C ASN A 26 -10.26 16.61 10.33
N SER A 27 -10.42 15.38 10.78
CA SER A 27 -9.66 14.21 10.31
C SER A 27 -9.93 13.94 8.82
N ASP A 28 -9.64 14.92 7.99
CA ASP A 28 -9.31 14.68 6.61
C ASP A 28 -8.06 13.80 6.68
N LYS A 29 -8.30 12.49 6.56
CA LYS A 29 -7.28 11.45 6.49
C LYS A 29 -6.17 12.02 5.65
N ALA A 30 -4.99 12.23 6.23
CA ALA A 30 -3.84 12.80 5.54
C ALA A 30 -3.75 12.12 4.19
N LYS A 31 -4.02 12.84 3.10
CA LYS A 31 -4.02 12.27 1.76
C LYS A 31 -2.61 11.76 1.54
N SER A 32 -2.50 10.49 1.16
CA SER A 32 -1.19 9.91 0.85
C SER A 32 -0.52 10.77 -0.21
N THR A 33 0.67 11.28 0.06
CA THR A 33 1.48 12.02 -0.90
C THR A 33 2.06 11.14 -2.01
N LEU A 34 1.98 9.81 -1.84
CA LEU A 34 2.50 8.84 -2.80
C LEU A 34 1.46 8.47 -3.84
N ALA A 35 1.86 8.47 -5.10
CA ALA A 35 1.03 7.95 -6.19
C ALA A 35 0.75 6.46 -5.98
N ARG A 36 -0.47 6.02 -6.33
CA ARG A 36 -0.88 4.62 -6.20
C ARG A 36 -0.76 3.92 -7.54
N LEU A 37 0.15 2.93 -7.60
CA LEU A 37 0.30 2.08 -8.77
C LEU A 37 -0.59 0.85 -8.66
N ARG A 38 -1.31 0.53 -9.74
CA ARG A 38 -2.18 -0.64 -9.86
C ARG A 38 -2.18 -1.18 -11.28
N ILE A 39 -2.70 -2.39 -11.49
CA ILE A 39 -3.04 -2.90 -12.81
C ILE A 39 -4.53 -2.66 -13.05
N ASN A 40 -4.86 -2.10 -14.20
CA ASN A 40 -6.22 -1.95 -14.68
C ASN A 40 -6.69 -3.26 -15.30
N HIS A 41 -7.61 -3.98 -14.63
CA HIS A 41 -8.09 -5.29 -15.11
C HIS A 41 -9.23 -5.21 -16.12
N SER A 42 -9.81 -4.04 -16.34
CA SER A 42 -10.92 -3.84 -17.27
C SER A 42 -10.62 -2.69 -18.22
N ALA A 43 -10.96 -2.85 -19.48
CA ALA A 43 -10.85 -1.76 -20.42
C ALA A 43 -11.72 -0.56 -20.01
N ILE A 44 -11.24 0.66 -20.27
CA ILE A 44 -12.02 1.88 -20.12
C ILE A 44 -12.65 2.20 -21.47
N MET A 45 -13.96 2.35 -21.47
CA MET A 45 -14.74 2.68 -22.66
C MET A 45 -14.98 4.17 -22.73
N GLY A 46 -14.65 4.75 -23.86
CA GLY A 46 -15.01 6.12 -24.22
C GLY A 46 -16.07 6.14 -25.31
N THR A 47 -16.64 7.31 -25.57
CA THR A 47 -17.64 7.50 -26.63
C THR A 47 -17.02 8.34 -27.73
N ALA A 48 -17.04 7.85 -28.96
CA ALA A 48 -16.62 8.59 -30.14
C ALA A 48 -17.75 8.68 -31.15
N GLU A 49 -17.84 9.81 -31.83
CA GLU A 49 -18.80 10.00 -32.93
C GLU A 49 -18.13 9.59 -34.25
N ILE A 50 -18.60 8.47 -34.84
CA ILE A 50 -18.09 7.97 -36.10
C ILE A 50 -19.22 8.01 -37.13
N LYS A 51 -19.07 8.80 -38.20
CA LYS A 51 -20.06 8.97 -39.27
C LYS A 51 -21.44 9.37 -38.75
N GLY A 52 -21.49 10.26 -37.74
CA GLY A 52 -22.76 10.75 -37.16
C GLY A 52 -23.44 9.72 -36.22
N LYS A 53 -22.75 8.66 -35.82
CA LYS A 53 -23.23 7.69 -34.84
C LYS A 53 -22.31 7.66 -33.64
N SER A 54 -22.89 7.73 -32.45
CA SER A 54 -22.16 7.55 -31.19
C SER A 54 -21.82 6.07 -31.03
N MET A 55 -20.54 5.76 -30.88
CA MET A 55 -20.03 4.40 -30.67
C MET A 55 -19.13 4.34 -29.43
N ASN A 56 -19.29 3.29 -28.64
CA ASN A 56 -18.38 3.01 -27.53
C ASN A 56 -17.11 2.37 -28.07
N LEU A 57 -15.98 2.97 -27.74
CA LEU A 57 -14.65 2.46 -28.13
C LEU A 57 -13.82 2.24 -26.86
N GLU A 58 -12.95 1.25 -26.91
CA GLU A 58 -11.93 1.08 -25.89
C GLU A 58 -10.88 2.20 -26.03
N VAL A 59 -10.77 3.04 -25.01
CA VAL A 59 -9.83 4.19 -24.98
C VAL A 59 -8.57 3.86 -24.17
N VAL A 60 -8.72 3.01 -23.13
CA VAL A 60 -7.60 2.47 -22.36
C VAL A 60 -7.78 0.96 -22.23
N GLY A 61 -6.79 0.19 -22.65
CA GLY A 61 -6.83 -1.26 -22.60
C GLY A 61 -6.83 -1.85 -21.21
N GLY A 62 -7.45 -3.02 -21.08
CA GLY A 62 -7.19 -3.88 -19.93
C GLY A 62 -5.71 -4.29 -19.91
N GLY A 63 -5.17 -4.53 -18.70
CA GLY A 63 -3.76 -4.88 -18.55
C GLY A 63 -2.80 -3.69 -18.50
N THR A 64 -3.28 -2.45 -18.65
CA THR A 64 -2.43 -1.28 -18.46
C THR A 64 -2.14 -1.04 -16.98
N TYR A 65 -0.96 -0.51 -16.69
CA TYR A 65 -0.66 0.06 -15.37
C TYR A 65 -1.40 1.37 -15.21
N ARG A 66 -2.00 1.56 -14.05
CA ARG A 66 -2.73 2.75 -13.65
C ARG A 66 -1.99 3.43 -12.51
N LEU A 67 -1.61 4.68 -12.69
CA LEU A 67 -0.97 5.53 -11.68
C LEU A 67 -1.93 6.64 -11.26
N GLU A 68 -2.40 6.60 -10.03
CA GLU A 68 -3.26 7.61 -9.41
C GLU A 68 -2.37 8.58 -8.62
N VAL A 69 -2.35 9.86 -9.02
CA VAL A 69 -1.57 10.91 -8.36
C VAL A 69 -2.49 11.69 -7.42
N PRO A 70 -2.28 11.61 -6.09
CA PRO A 70 -3.26 12.09 -5.11
C PRO A 70 -3.45 13.61 -5.11
N ASP A 71 -2.42 14.38 -5.43
CA ASP A 71 -2.46 15.84 -5.33
C ASP A 71 -3.20 16.50 -6.49
N THR A 72 -3.27 15.84 -7.64
CA THR A 72 -3.88 16.37 -8.85
C THR A 72 -5.21 15.70 -9.19
N ASP A 73 -5.59 14.64 -8.47
CA ASP A 73 -6.67 13.71 -8.80
C ASP A 73 -6.55 13.14 -10.24
N GLU A 74 -5.36 13.27 -10.85
CA GLU A 74 -5.09 12.77 -12.20
C GLU A 74 -4.73 11.29 -12.16
N THR A 75 -5.19 10.58 -13.17
CA THR A 75 -4.90 9.15 -13.36
C THR A 75 -4.27 8.94 -14.71
N TYR A 76 -3.15 8.23 -14.72
CA TYR A 76 -2.38 7.94 -15.91
C TYR A 76 -2.30 6.45 -16.17
N TYR A 77 -2.20 6.07 -17.44
CA TYR A 77 -2.17 4.68 -17.89
C TYR A 77 -0.98 4.45 -18.80
N ALA A 78 -0.33 3.30 -18.66
CA ALA A 78 0.76 2.88 -19.55
C ALA A 78 0.74 1.35 -19.70
N SER A 79 1.00 0.83 -20.90
CA SER A 79 1.11 -0.62 -21.14
C SER A 79 2.38 -1.21 -20.55
N SER A 80 3.42 -0.39 -20.42
CA SER A 80 4.73 -0.77 -19.90
C SER A 80 5.26 0.31 -18.98
N ILE A 81 5.90 -0.10 -17.88
CA ILE A 81 6.52 0.78 -16.90
C ILE A 81 7.90 0.26 -16.52
N SER A 82 8.73 1.15 -15.99
CA SER A 82 10.00 0.79 -15.35
C SER A 82 10.00 1.31 -13.93
N ILE A 83 10.14 0.43 -12.95
CA ILE A 83 10.21 0.82 -11.54
C ILE A 83 11.64 0.73 -11.01
N ARG A 84 11.99 1.65 -10.14
CA ARG A 84 13.18 1.60 -9.28
C ARG A 84 12.70 1.34 -7.86
N PRO A 85 12.77 0.09 -7.34
CA PRO A 85 12.26 -0.23 -6.02
C PRO A 85 13.23 0.19 -4.93
N TYR A 86 12.73 0.88 -3.92
CA TYR A 86 13.51 1.32 -2.76
C TYR A 86 13.30 0.39 -1.57
N MET A 87 12.06 -0.02 -1.34
CA MET A 87 11.69 -0.79 -0.17
C MET A 87 10.50 -1.71 -0.49
N GLN A 88 10.47 -2.87 0.14
CA GLN A 88 9.27 -3.71 0.21
C GLN A 88 8.88 -3.96 1.65
N ARG A 89 7.56 -4.08 1.88
CA ARG A 89 6.95 -4.46 3.15
C ARG A 89 5.85 -5.48 2.90
N PHE A 90 5.38 -6.11 3.95
CA PHE A 90 4.33 -7.12 3.88
C PHE A 90 3.25 -6.84 4.91
N MET A 91 2.00 -7.10 4.54
CA MET A 91 0.86 -7.00 5.44
C MET A 91 -0.22 -8.01 5.08
N TYR A 92 -1.16 -8.22 6.00
CA TYR A 92 -2.43 -8.88 5.70
C TYR A 92 -3.52 -7.85 5.43
N LYS A 93 -4.48 -8.22 4.57
CA LYS A 93 -5.64 -7.41 4.21
C LYS A 93 -6.85 -8.30 4.01
N ARG A 94 -8.00 -7.90 4.54
CA ARG A 94 -9.28 -8.58 4.35
C ARG A 94 -10.36 -7.56 4.08
N PHE A 95 -11.20 -7.82 3.07
CA PHE A 95 -12.41 -7.03 2.83
C PHE A 95 -13.56 -7.60 3.64
N VAL A 96 -14.22 -6.75 4.43
CA VAL A 96 -15.42 -7.07 5.20
C VAL A 96 -16.58 -6.33 4.60
N LYS A 97 -17.53 -7.09 4.03
CA LYS A 97 -18.76 -6.51 3.50
C LYS A 97 -19.68 -6.09 4.65
N GLY A 98 -20.06 -4.84 4.65
CA GLY A 98 -21.00 -4.30 5.63
C GLY A 98 -22.39 -4.90 5.49
N ARG A 99 -23.16 -4.89 6.57
CA ARG A 99 -24.57 -5.32 6.59
C ARG A 99 -25.42 -4.25 7.30
N GLY A 100 -26.58 -3.95 6.74
CA GLY A 100 -27.45 -2.90 7.28
C GLY A 100 -26.79 -1.53 7.27
N THR A 101 -26.63 -0.92 8.43
CA THR A 101 -25.97 0.40 8.61
C THR A 101 -24.44 0.33 8.61
N ILE A 102 -23.85 -0.87 8.71
CA ILE A 102 -22.39 -1.06 8.76
C ILE A 102 -21.81 -0.89 7.34
N LYS A 103 -20.88 0.02 7.17
CA LYS A 103 -20.18 0.26 5.89
C LYS A 103 -19.19 -0.85 5.57
N ASN A 104 -18.92 -1.05 4.27
CA ASN A 104 -17.82 -1.88 3.83
C ASN A 104 -16.51 -1.35 4.39
N MET A 105 -15.64 -2.25 4.86
CA MET A 105 -14.35 -1.86 5.41
C MET A 105 -13.23 -2.83 5.00
N PHE A 106 -12.02 -2.34 4.96
CA PHE A 106 -10.83 -3.16 4.88
C PHE A 106 -10.22 -3.32 6.27
N VAL A 107 -10.07 -4.57 6.71
CA VAL A 107 -9.20 -4.90 7.84
C VAL A 107 -7.78 -4.99 7.27
N LYS A 108 -6.85 -4.24 7.87
CA LYS A 108 -5.45 -4.18 7.44
C LYS A 108 -4.55 -4.25 8.67
N THR A 109 -3.41 -4.93 8.52
CA THR A 109 -2.40 -5.00 9.58
C THR A 109 -1.36 -3.91 9.43
N VAL A 110 -0.52 -3.74 10.43
CA VAL A 110 0.78 -3.06 10.29
C VAL A 110 1.60 -3.68 9.17
N MET A 111 2.51 -2.90 8.60
CA MET A 111 3.48 -3.36 7.60
C MET A 111 4.74 -3.86 8.29
N ALA A 112 5.22 -5.04 7.91
CA ALA A 112 6.42 -5.68 8.46
C ALA A 112 7.37 -6.15 7.36
N ASP A 113 8.56 -6.56 7.77
CA ASP A 113 9.57 -7.14 6.88
C ASP A 113 9.22 -8.58 6.47
N SER A 114 8.34 -9.24 7.21
CA SER A 114 7.92 -10.61 7.00
C SER A 114 6.49 -10.85 7.47
N LEU A 115 5.82 -11.85 6.89
CA LEU A 115 4.53 -12.38 7.35
C LEU A 115 4.66 -13.57 8.31
N ASN A 116 5.89 -13.87 8.77
CA ASN A 116 6.16 -14.96 9.73
C ASN A 116 5.97 -14.53 11.20
N VAL A 117 5.53 -13.29 11.42
CA VAL A 117 5.22 -12.73 12.74
C VAL A 117 3.74 -12.37 12.80
N ASP A 118 3.18 -12.31 14.00
CA ASP A 118 1.82 -11.85 14.19
C ASP A 118 1.76 -10.32 14.11
N LEU A 119 0.80 -9.83 13.31
CA LEU A 119 0.70 -8.43 12.98
C LEU A 119 -0.61 -7.85 13.55
N LYS A 120 -0.51 -6.78 14.35
CA LYS A 120 -1.64 -5.99 14.83
C LYS A 120 -2.49 -5.48 13.67
N ASP A 121 -3.81 -5.55 13.77
CA ASP A 121 -4.74 -5.02 12.75
C ASP A 121 -5.65 -3.92 13.29
N ASN A 122 -6.24 -3.16 12.41
CA ASN A 122 -7.09 -2.00 12.73
C ASN A 122 -8.46 -2.37 13.34
N THR A 123 -8.65 -3.60 13.81
CA THR A 123 -9.87 -4.04 14.52
C THR A 123 -9.62 -4.50 15.95
N GLY A 124 -8.41 -4.31 16.47
CA GLY A 124 -8.00 -4.79 17.80
C GLY A 124 -7.55 -6.25 17.82
N GLY A 125 -7.51 -6.91 16.67
CA GLY A 125 -7.08 -8.29 16.49
C GLY A 125 -5.68 -8.43 15.89
N LEU A 126 -5.34 -9.65 15.51
CA LEU A 126 -4.09 -9.99 14.84
C LEU A 126 -4.37 -10.62 13.47
N ASN A 127 -3.49 -10.38 12.49
CA ASN A 127 -3.46 -11.05 11.20
C ASN A 127 -4.81 -11.01 10.42
N CYS A 128 -5.63 -9.96 10.62
CA CYS A 128 -7.00 -9.83 10.09
C CYS A 128 -7.96 -10.95 10.54
N GLY A 129 -7.69 -11.60 11.68
CA GLY A 129 -8.46 -12.68 12.26
C GLY A 129 -7.92 -14.09 11.97
N LYS A 130 -6.79 -14.22 11.26
CA LYS A 130 -6.08 -15.50 11.16
C LYS A 130 -5.49 -15.84 12.54
N PRO A 131 -5.56 -17.11 13.00
CA PRO A 131 -4.89 -17.53 14.22
C PRO A 131 -3.41 -17.15 14.23
N ALA A 132 -2.90 -16.82 15.42
CA ALA A 132 -1.49 -16.52 15.63
C ALA A 132 -0.61 -17.74 15.32
N GLY A 133 0.60 -17.48 14.88
CA GLY A 133 1.59 -18.48 14.62
C GLY A 133 1.38 -19.28 13.32
N TYR A 134 2.09 -20.42 13.27
CA TYR A 134 2.03 -21.33 12.12
C TYR A 134 0.85 -22.30 12.24
N ILE A 135 0.14 -22.49 11.14
CA ILE A 135 -0.98 -23.42 11.03
C ILE A 135 -0.44 -24.72 10.40
N GLU A 136 -0.28 -25.79 11.19
CA GLU A 136 0.23 -27.07 10.71
C GLU A 136 -0.76 -27.77 9.79
N ASP A 137 -2.02 -27.87 10.22
CA ASP A 137 -3.10 -28.49 9.43
C ASP A 137 -4.26 -27.52 9.23
N PHE A 138 -4.29 -26.92 8.06
CA PHE A 138 -5.38 -26.03 7.66
C PHE A 138 -6.74 -26.73 7.58
N LYS A 139 -6.75 -28.05 7.24
CA LYS A 139 -8.00 -28.81 7.09
C LYS A 139 -8.62 -29.22 8.42
N ALA A 140 -7.81 -29.28 9.48
CA ALA A 140 -8.29 -29.55 10.83
C ALA A 140 -9.01 -28.34 11.47
N LEU A 141 -8.87 -27.15 10.90
CA LEU A 141 -9.56 -25.95 11.41
C LEU A 141 -11.07 -26.04 11.16
N PRO A 142 -11.90 -25.42 12.03
CA PRO A 142 -13.33 -25.25 11.78
C PRO A 142 -13.59 -24.58 10.41
N GLU A 143 -14.70 -24.94 9.76
CA GLU A 143 -15.00 -24.48 8.40
C GLU A 143 -15.12 -22.95 8.30
N ASP A 144 -15.70 -22.30 9.28
CA ASP A 144 -15.79 -20.84 9.39
C ASP A 144 -14.40 -20.18 9.42
N MET A 145 -13.46 -20.77 10.17
CA MET A 145 -12.08 -20.30 10.24
C MET A 145 -11.36 -20.52 8.91
N GLN A 146 -11.54 -21.67 8.24
CA GLN A 146 -10.98 -21.90 6.92
C GLN A 146 -11.50 -20.86 5.92
N ASN A 147 -12.81 -20.56 5.95
CA ASN A 147 -13.43 -19.57 5.08
C ASN A 147 -12.95 -18.15 5.37
N LEU A 148 -12.74 -17.80 6.63
CA LEU A 148 -12.13 -16.54 7.03
C LEU A 148 -10.70 -16.39 6.47
N ILE A 149 -9.85 -17.40 6.66
CA ILE A 149 -8.46 -17.39 6.20
C ILE A 149 -8.38 -17.28 4.67
N ARG A 150 -9.30 -17.91 3.93
CA ARG A 150 -9.36 -17.78 2.46
C ARG A 150 -9.66 -16.36 1.99
N GLN A 151 -10.33 -15.54 2.81
CA GLN A 151 -10.61 -14.13 2.52
C GLN A 151 -9.42 -13.21 2.82
N ILE A 152 -8.45 -13.67 3.62
CA ILE A 152 -7.28 -12.89 4.00
C ILE A 152 -6.25 -12.95 2.87
N LYS A 153 -5.90 -11.78 2.36
CA LYS A 153 -4.87 -11.64 1.33
C LYS A 153 -3.54 -11.30 1.97
N ARG A 154 -2.48 -11.95 1.49
CA ARG A 154 -1.10 -11.54 1.72
C ARG A 154 -0.77 -10.45 0.73
N VAL A 155 -0.32 -9.31 1.22
CA VAL A 155 0.00 -8.15 0.40
C VAL A 155 1.50 -7.90 0.46
N ARG A 156 2.12 -7.79 -0.71
CA ARG A 156 3.45 -7.23 -0.87
C ARG A 156 3.28 -5.75 -1.21
N VAL A 157 3.86 -4.88 -0.42
CA VAL A 157 3.82 -3.43 -0.65
C VAL A 157 5.19 -3.00 -1.13
N ILE A 158 5.24 -2.38 -2.29
CA ILE A 158 6.48 -1.89 -2.89
C ILE A 158 6.43 -0.37 -2.89
N PHE A 159 7.51 0.23 -2.43
CA PHE A 159 7.78 1.65 -2.50
C PHE A 159 8.95 1.88 -3.45
N GLY A 160 8.84 2.88 -4.29
CA GLY A 160 9.88 3.19 -5.26
C GLY A 160 9.51 4.39 -6.12
N THR A 161 10.26 4.57 -7.20
CA THR A 161 9.93 5.51 -8.26
C THR A 161 9.57 4.76 -9.53
N VAL A 162 8.66 5.32 -10.33
CA VAL A 162 8.16 4.72 -11.57
C VAL A 162 8.32 5.68 -12.74
N ASN A 163 8.72 5.10 -13.87
CA ASN A 163 8.71 5.73 -15.19
C ASN A 163 7.62 5.06 -16.03
N LEU A 164 6.75 5.87 -16.63
CA LEU A 164 5.67 5.42 -17.49
C LEU A 164 6.10 5.53 -18.96
N THR A 165 5.95 4.45 -19.73
CA THR A 165 6.25 4.45 -21.17
C THR A 165 5.01 4.85 -21.94
N ASN A 166 5.09 5.92 -22.74
CA ASN A 166 3.99 6.43 -23.56
C ASN A 166 2.68 6.57 -22.77
N PRO A 167 2.67 7.36 -21.67
CA PRO A 167 1.49 7.45 -20.82
C PRO A 167 0.31 8.13 -21.52
N THR A 168 -0.89 7.68 -21.17
CA THR A 168 -2.17 8.28 -21.60
C THR A 168 -2.99 8.72 -20.39
N ASN A 169 -3.93 9.63 -20.61
CA ASN A 169 -4.95 9.95 -19.61
C ASN A 169 -6.13 8.94 -19.66
N ALA A 170 -7.16 9.16 -18.85
CA ALA A 170 -8.34 8.30 -18.78
C ALA A 170 -9.19 8.31 -20.07
N ASN A 171 -8.99 9.28 -20.95
CA ASN A 171 -9.66 9.36 -22.26
C ASN A 171 -8.86 8.65 -23.37
N GLY A 172 -7.67 8.14 -23.05
CA GLY A 172 -6.76 7.52 -24.02
C GLY A 172 -5.88 8.52 -24.76
N ASP A 173 -5.93 9.81 -24.41
CA ASP A 173 -5.08 10.82 -25.04
C ASP A 173 -3.64 10.66 -24.57
N ALA A 174 -2.72 10.66 -25.52
CA ALA A 174 -1.29 10.62 -25.22
C ALA A 174 -0.83 11.87 -24.49
N LEU A 175 0.01 11.70 -23.47
CA LEU A 175 0.60 12.84 -22.78
C LEU A 175 1.88 13.31 -23.48
N ASN A 176 1.98 14.62 -23.69
CA ASN A 176 3.16 15.27 -24.28
C ASN A 176 4.24 15.59 -23.23
N ARG A 177 4.26 14.87 -22.11
CA ARG A 177 5.25 15.04 -21.06
C ARG A 177 5.80 13.68 -20.62
N GLU A 178 7.06 13.68 -20.24
CA GLU A 178 7.66 12.52 -19.58
C GLU A 178 7.12 12.37 -18.16
N MET A 179 6.90 11.13 -17.78
CA MET A 179 6.43 10.74 -16.45
C MET A 179 7.49 9.84 -15.82
N ASN A 180 8.55 10.49 -15.29
CA ASN A 180 9.74 9.80 -14.79
C ASN A 180 9.93 10.04 -13.29
N GLU A 181 10.49 9.05 -12.61
CA GLU A 181 10.88 9.07 -11.19
C GLU A 181 9.75 9.51 -10.24
N ILE A 182 8.50 9.13 -10.54
CA ILE A 182 7.34 9.47 -9.70
C ILE A 182 7.32 8.54 -8.49
N PRO A 183 7.36 9.07 -7.26
CA PRO A 183 7.25 8.25 -6.05
C PRO A 183 5.92 7.54 -5.97
N PHE A 184 5.95 6.22 -5.74
CA PHE A 184 4.73 5.41 -5.72
C PHE A 184 4.70 4.39 -4.58
N ILE A 185 3.48 3.94 -4.31
CA ILE A 185 3.16 2.75 -3.52
C ILE A 185 2.37 1.76 -4.38
N TRP A 186 2.75 0.48 -4.33
CA TRP A 186 2.07 -0.62 -5.03
C TRP A 186 1.71 -1.74 -4.07
N GLU A 187 0.41 -1.89 -3.78
CA GLU A 187 -0.12 -3.02 -3.01
C GLU A 187 -0.40 -4.21 -3.95
N VAL A 188 0.42 -5.22 -3.92
CA VAL A 188 0.29 -6.44 -4.73
C VAL A 188 -0.36 -7.53 -3.89
N ASP A 189 -1.66 -7.78 -4.09
CA ASP A 189 -2.49 -8.68 -3.27
C ASP A 189 -3.03 -9.92 -4.03
N GLN A 190 -2.81 -10.00 -5.34
CA GLN A 190 -3.13 -11.17 -6.15
C GLN A 190 -2.01 -12.20 -6.00
N ARG A 191 -2.36 -13.48 -5.81
CA ARG A 191 -1.44 -14.56 -5.43
C ARG A 191 -0.29 -14.78 -6.43
N GLU A 192 -0.60 -14.78 -7.73
CA GLU A 192 0.39 -14.97 -8.80
C GLU A 192 1.29 -13.73 -8.92
N ALA A 193 0.69 -12.54 -8.94
CA ALA A 193 1.41 -11.27 -8.94
C ALA A 193 2.35 -11.12 -7.74
N PHE A 194 1.89 -11.51 -6.55
CA PHE A 194 2.72 -11.49 -5.33
C PHE A 194 4.00 -12.30 -5.48
N LYS A 195 3.94 -13.44 -6.19
CA LYS A 195 5.09 -14.29 -6.48
C LYS A 195 5.98 -13.64 -7.54
N HIS A 196 5.43 -13.29 -8.71
CA HIS A 196 6.19 -12.75 -9.85
C HIS A 196 6.95 -11.48 -9.47
N VAL A 197 6.26 -10.52 -8.84
CA VAL A 197 6.90 -9.28 -8.39
C VAL A 197 7.94 -9.51 -7.31
N GLY A 198 7.88 -10.63 -6.60
CA GLY A 198 8.88 -11.03 -5.59
C GLY A 198 10.16 -11.62 -6.16
N GLU A 199 10.14 -12.17 -7.37
CA GLU A 199 11.27 -12.88 -7.98
C GLU A 199 12.51 -11.99 -8.18
N PRO A 200 12.42 -10.75 -8.68
CA PRO A 200 13.55 -9.84 -8.77
C PRO A 200 14.22 -9.55 -7.43
N PHE A 201 13.44 -9.34 -6.37
CA PHE A 201 13.99 -9.09 -5.03
C PHE A 201 14.75 -10.31 -4.50
N GLN A 202 14.24 -11.51 -4.74
CA GLN A 202 14.93 -12.74 -4.36
C GLN A 202 16.22 -12.96 -5.16
N ALA A 203 16.20 -12.65 -6.46
CA ALA A 203 17.38 -12.73 -7.32
C ALA A 203 18.49 -11.78 -6.85
N LEU A 204 18.14 -10.54 -6.54
CA LEU A 204 19.07 -9.53 -6.03
C LEU A 204 19.61 -9.90 -4.65
N LEU A 205 18.75 -10.40 -3.74
CA LEU A 205 19.17 -10.87 -2.41
C LEU A 205 20.21 -11.99 -2.51
N LYS A 206 20.00 -12.98 -3.37
CA LYS A 206 20.96 -14.08 -3.60
C LYS A 206 22.31 -13.56 -4.09
N GLN A 207 22.30 -12.48 -4.87
CA GLN A 207 23.50 -11.82 -5.40
C GLN A 207 24.09 -10.78 -4.44
N ARG A 208 23.49 -10.57 -3.26
CA ARG A 208 23.86 -9.52 -2.29
C ARG A 208 23.84 -8.11 -2.90
N ARG A 209 22.85 -7.84 -3.75
CA ARG A 209 22.65 -6.56 -4.44
C ARG A 209 21.44 -5.82 -3.87
N LEU A 210 21.50 -4.50 -3.82
CA LEU A 210 20.41 -3.66 -3.32
C LEU A 210 19.39 -3.37 -4.44
N PRO A 211 18.08 -3.59 -4.22
CA PRO A 211 17.05 -3.34 -5.23
C PRO A 211 17.07 -1.92 -5.81
N VAL A 212 17.36 -0.91 -4.98
CA VAL A 212 17.42 0.50 -5.39
C VAL A 212 18.49 0.81 -6.44
N GLN A 213 19.44 -0.10 -6.67
CA GLN A 213 20.48 0.03 -7.69
C GLN A 213 20.07 -0.50 -9.06
N TYR A 214 18.84 -0.98 -9.23
CA TYR A 214 18.40 -1.62 -10.47
C TYR A 214 16.99 -1.18 -10.85
N ARG A 215 16.71 -1.26 -12.14
CA ARG A 215 15.36 -1.10 -12.66
C ARG A 215 14.71 -2.43 -12.91
N ILE A 216 13.40 -2.48 -12.72
CA ILE A 216 12.55 -3.62 -13.05
C ILE A 216 11.56 -3.14 -14.10
N GLY A 217 11.69 -3.63 -15.32
CA GLY A 217 10.70 -3.46 -16.36
C GLY A 217 9.45 -4.28 -16.02
N CYS A 218 8.29 -3.70 -16.20
CA CYS A 218 7.02 -4.38 -15.92
C CYS A 218 6.06 -4.18 -17.10
N GLU A 219 5.59 -5.30 -17.62
CA GLU A 219 4.47 -5.43 -18.53
C GLU A 219 3.38 -6.29 -17.86
N THR A 220 2.31 -6.60 -18.55
CA THR A 220 1.28 -7.50 -18.02
C THR A 220 1.00 -8.64 -18.97
N ASP A 221 0.74 -9.83 -18.39
CA ASP A 221 0.24 -10.99 -19.10
C ASP A 221 -1.25 -11.18 -18.83
N GLU A 222 -2.00 -11.45 -19.88
CA GLU A 222 -3.41 -11.82 -19.77
C GLU A 222 -3.56 -13.24 -19.21
N ARG A 223 -4.52 -13.41 -18.31
CA ARG A 223 -4.94 -14.69 -17.74
C ARG A 223 -6.46 -14.80 -17.80
N LYS A 224 -6.96 -16.02 -17.90
CA LYS A 224 -8.41 -16.32 -17.90
C LYS A 224 -8.81 -17.12 -16.68
N LEU A 225 -9.87 -16.70 -16.04
CA LEU A 225 -10.53 -17.45 -14.98
C LEU A 225 -11.39 -18.57 -15.59
N PRO A 226 -11.71 -19.63 -14.81
CA PRO A 226 -12.59 -20.70 -15.28
C PRO A 226 -13.99 -20.23 -15.74
N ASN A 227 -14.46 -19.10 -15.24
CA ASN A 227 -15.72 -18.46 -15.65
C ASN A 227 -15.59 -17.61 -16.92
N GLY A 228 -14.44 -17.59 -17.58
CA GLY A 228 -14.17 -16.84 -18.81
C GLY A 228 -13.73 -15.39 -18.58
N ASN A 229 -13.80 -14.86 -17.37
CA ASN A 229 -13.32 -13.50 -17.09
C ASN A 229 -11.82 -13.39 -17.23
N THR A 230 -11.38 -12.29 -17.83
CA THR A 230 -9.96 -11.96 -17.99
C THR A 230 -9.44 -11.19 -16.77
N TYR A 231 -8.21 -11.48 -16.40
CA TYR A 231 -7.44 -10.68 -15.46
C TYR A 231 -5.98 -10.58 -15.91
N TYR A 232 -5.23 -9.66 -15.36
CA TYR A 232 -3.84 -9.43 -15.75
C TYR A 232 -2.90 -9.59 -14.57
N VAL A 233 -1.74 -10.17 -14.84
CA VAL A 233 -0.66 -10.33 -13.87
C VAL A 233 0.59 -9.61 -14.35
N PRO A 234 1.40 -9.04 -13.45
CA PRO A 234 2.64 -8.40 -13.85
C PRO A 234 3.63 -9.43 -14.40
N ASN A 235 4.18 -9.13 -15.54
CA ASN A 235 5.36 -9.77 -16.13
C ASN A 235 6.54 -8.84 -15.85
N VAL A 236 7.50 -9.30 -15.06
CA VAL A 236 8.59 -8.47 -14.56
C VAL A 236 9.93 -8.93 -15.10
N ASN A 237 10.73 -7.98 -15.56
CA ASN A 237 12.08 -8.20 -16.05
C ASN A 237 13.09 -7.36 -15.28
N LEU A 238 14.02 -8.03 -14.57
CA LEU A 238 15.08 -7.36 -13.83
C LEU A 238 16.25 -7.04 -14.78
N ASP A 239 16.52 -5.76 -14.95
CA ASP A 239 17.71 -5.31 -15.67
C ASP A 239 18.88 -5.17 -14.69
N THR A 240 19.94 -5.96 -14.93
CA THR A 240 21.18 -5.92 -14.13
C THR A 240 22.39 -5.43 -14.94
N THR A 241 22.15 -4.92 -16.14
CA THR A 241 23.22 -4.45 -17.03
C THR A 241 23.83 -3.12 -16.55
N GLU A 242 23.00 -2.28 -15.94
CA GLU A 242 23.40 -0.99 -15.38
C GLU A 242 23.17 -0.97 -13.87
N VAL A 243 24.16 -0.44 -13.13
CA VAL A 243 24.06 -0.20 -11.69
C VAL A 243 23.81 1.30 -11.46
N LEU A 244 22.62 1.62 -10.98
CA LEU A 244 22.23 2.99 -10.70
C LEU A 244 22.95 3.53 -9.45
N PRO A 245 23.41 4.78 -9.45
CA PRO A 245 24.04 5.40 -8.29
C PRO A 245 23.04 5.61 -7.15
N ILE A 246 23.57 5.66 -5.92
CA ILE A 246 22.83 6.03 -4.72
C ILE A 246 23.37 7.36 -4.25
N GLY A 247 22.74 8.47 -4.67
CA GLY A 247 23.05 9.84 -4.27
C GLY A 247 22.28 10.27 -3.01
N GLU A 248 22.42 11.53 -2.62
CA GLU A 248 21.71 12.12 -1.48
C GLU A 248 20.20 12.18 -1.73
N ASP A 249 19.78 12.52 -2.94
CA ASP A 249 18.38 12.53 -3.39
C ASP A 249 17.68 11.19 -3.18
N ILE A 250 18.41 10.08 -3.43
CA ILE A 250 17.91 8.72 -3.21
C ILE A 250 17.74 8.44 -1.71
N GLN A 251 18.65 8.94 -0.88
CA GLN A 251 18.56 8.77 0.57
C GLN A 251 17.37 9.53 1.15
N ASP A 252 17.10 10.75 0.68
CA ASP A 252 15.97 11.56 1.13
C ASP A 252 14.64 10.94 0.69
N THR A 253 14.56 10.45 -0.54
CA THR A 253 13.40 9.70 -1.02
C THR A 253 13.18 8.43 -0.21
N PHE A 254 14.24 7.69 0.14
CA PHE A 254 14.15 6.51 0.99
C PHE A 254 13.62 6.85 2.39
N ARG A 255 14.11 7.94 3.00
CA ARG A 255 13.60 8.41 4.31
C ARG A 255 12.11 8.70 4.25
N SER A 256 11.64 9.38 3.21
CA SER A 256 10.20 9.68 3.06
C SER A 256 9.34 8.42 3.00
N PHE A 257 9.83 7.34 2.39
CA PHE A 257 9.12 6.05 2.39
C PHE A 257 9.14 5.38 3.78
N VAL A 258 10.25 5.47 4.51
CA VAL A 258 10.35 4.96 5.88
C VAL A 258 9.37 5.70 6.79
N ASP A 259 9.34 7.03 6.72
CA ASP A 259 8.44 7.87 7.50
C ASP A 259 6.98 7.57 7.17
N TRP A 260 6.66 7.36 5.88
CA TRP A 260 5.32 6.96 5.47
C TRP A 260 4.89 5.62 6.11
N VAL A 261 5.78 4.61 6.10
CA VAL A 261 5.50 3.30 6.74
C VAL A 261 5.36 3.44 8.25
N THR A 262 6.20 4.26 8.87
CA THR A 262 6.15 4.53 10.31
C THR A 262 4.80 5.14 10.69
N ASN A 263 4.39 6.21 10.02
CA ASN A 263 3.11 6.89 10.25
C ASN A 263 1.91 5.93 10.01
N TYR A 264 1.98 5.11 8.97
CA TYR A 264 0.96 4.09 8.72
C TYR A 264 0.88 3.06 9.86
N ASN A 265 2.02 2.56 10.33
CA ASN A 265 2.08 1.58 11.40
C ASN A 265 1.63 2.17 12.74
N GLU A 266 1.97 3.41 13.04
CA GLU A 266 1.50 4.15 14.22
C GLU A 266 -0.03 4.29 14.18
N TYR A 267 -0.59 4.69 13.04
CA TYR A 267 -2.04 4.77 12.87
C TYR A 267 -2.73 3.42 13.13
N ILE A 268 -2.25 2.31 12.52
CA ILE A 268 -2.83 0.97 12.74
C ILE A 268 -2.68 0.53 14.20
N THR A 269 -1.55 0.84 14.82
CA THR A 269 -1.28 0.48 16.23
C THR A 269 -2.20 1.23 17.18
N SER A 270 -2.42 2.52 16.96
CA SER A 270 -3.38 3.33 17.72
C SER A 270 -4.81 2.78 17.59
N GLU A 271 -5.25 2.49 16.36
CA GLU A 271 -6.55 1.85 16.10
C GLU A 271 -6.67 0.46 16.79
N TRP A 272 -5.56 -0.28 16.83
CA TRP A 272 -5.51 -1.57 17.51
C TRP A 272 -5.67 -1.41 19.02
N GLU A 273 -4.94 -0.49 19.63
CA GLU A 273 -4.98 -0.22 21.07
C GLU A 273 -6.36 0.22 21.52
N ASP A 274 -6.98 1.18 20.82
CA ASP A 274 -8.31 1.68 21.12
C ASP A 274 -9.39 0.59 21.09
N LYS A 275 -9.28 -0.35 20.13
CA LYS A 275 -10.27 -1.41 19.95
C LYS A 275 -9.97 -2.66 20.75
N HIS A 276 -8.69 -2.94 21.02
CA HIS A 276 -8.26 -4.09 21.82
C HIS A 276 -8.79 -3.95 23.25
N VAL A 277 -8.66 -2.77 23.84
CA VAL A 277 -9.20 -2.47 25.18
C VAL A 277 -10.73 -2.64 25.22
N ASN A 278 -11.44 -2.21 24.17
CA ASN A 278 -12.89 -2.35 24.08
C ASN A 278 -13.37 -3.79 23.83
N ASN A 279 -12.50 -4.68 23.37
CA ASN A 279 -12.78 -6.10 23.11
C ASN A 279 -12.43 -7.00 24.31
N LEU A 280 -11.76 -6.48 25.33
CA LEU A 280 -11.50 -7.21 26.56
C LEU A 280 -12.81 -7.51 27.28
N SER A 281 -12.94 -8.69 27.87
CA SER A 281 -14.06 -8.97 28.78
C SER A 281 -14.02 -8.01 29.97
N SER A 282 -15.15 -7.81 30.63
CA SER A 282 -15.19 -6.92 31.80
C SER A 282 -14.24 -7.40 32.92
N GLU A 283 -13.92 -8.69 32.99
CA GLU A 283 -12.95 -9.27 33.93
C GLU A 283 -11.51 -8.96 33.48
N ASP A 284 -11.20 -9.07 32.19
CA ASP A 284 -9.87 -8.74 31.64
C ASP A 284 -9.60 -7.23 31.69
N ALA A 285 -10.62 -6.40 31.46
CA ALA A 285 -10.52 -4.94 31.59
C ALA A 285 -10.22 -4.52 33.04
N SER A 286 -10.85 -5.16 34.05
CA SER A 286 -10.57 -4.88 35.45
C SER A 286 -9.17 -5.28 35.88
N LEU A 287 -8.63 -6.39 35.32
CA LEU A 287 -7.25 -6.79 35.56
C LEU A 287 -6.23 -5.81 34.97
N VAL A 288 -6.51 -5.27 33.78
CA VAL A 288 -5.66 -4.25 33.16
C VAL A 288 -5.68 -2.94 33.94
N GLU A 289 -6.86 -2.49 34.42
CA GLU A 289 -6.99 -1.31 35.31
C GLU A 289 -6.25 -1.53 36.62
N GLU A 290 -6.28 -2.73 37.19
CA GLU A 290 -5.56 -3.05 38.44
C GLU A 290 -4.04 -2.98 38.24
N PHE A 291 -3.51 -3.45 37.10
CA PHE A 291 -2.09 -3.33 36.76
C PHE A 291 -1.66 -1.86 36.58
N ILE A 292 -2.45 -1.05 35.91
CA ILE A 292 -2.15 0.39 35.71
C ILE A 292 -2.18 1.15 37.05
N THR A 293 -3.06 0.75 37.95
CA THR A 293 -3.19 1.44 39.29
C THR A 293 -2.04 1.09 40.23
N VAL A 294 -1.44 -0.10 40.08
CA VAL A 294 -0.30 -0.55 40.92
C VAL A 294 0.99 0.20 40.55
N ASP A 295 1.20 0.53 39.27
CA ASP A 295 2.44 1.20 38.83
C ASP A 295 2.51 2.69 39.22
N THR A 296 1.38 3.33 39.55
CA THR A 296 1.34 4.72 39.99
C THR A 296 1.50 4.89 41.52
N SER A 297 1.53 3.81 42.30
CA SER A 297 1.63 3.85 43.76
C SER A 297 3.05 3.64 44.32
N VAL A 298 4.06 3.52 43.49
CA VAL A 298 5.48 3.26 43.90
C VAL A 298 6.35 4.53 43.91
N GLU A 299 5.81 5.69 43.53
CA GLU A 299 6.52 6.96 43.67
C GLU A 299 5.77 7.89 44.67
N ASN A 300 5.98 7.68 45.95
CA ASN A 300 5.90 8.69 47.04
C ASN A 300 6.82 8.32 48.16
#